data_c4e7d8171d876a290d37933732070b1f
#
_entry.id   c4e7d8171d876a290d37933732070b1f
#
_cell.length_a   1.000
_cell.length_b   1.000
_cell.length_c   1.000
_cell.angle_alpha   90.00
_cell.angle_beta   90.00
_cell.angle_gamma   90.00
#
_symmetry.space_group_name_H-M   'P 1'
#
loop_
_entity.id
_entity.type
_entity.pdbx_description
1 polymer ?
#
loop_
_entity_poly.entity_id
_entity_poly.type
_entity_poly.pdbx_seq_one_letter_code
_entity_poly.pdbx_strand_id
1 'polypeptide(L)'
;MLATAFTACGTSGGGGERQVLVDYSPDDVATFVAADFPSKVTVKPGETLVFKQTWTGEPHTVTGGTTTSKSVRQISKWFTLFNGYTDLAQRNDEMVNPDGPSDATFPEFAAKLKAAKPAKDAEKVVATWRALRADYPELPDIDNPPDVPFNDVNDLIDRLSSGGDLLEATSDQSTVNQNVAQPCYLRSGAPPTDPTQACTSAQQRQPAFDGTQSFYNSGVLPYSGPRGNTFRMPIAKTAKPGAYFFYCAVHGPGQQVEVDVVKPTAKIASSSAQARDARKAAESAVAPLVRTFRDARDDGKISFEGHKLTGPFAGLPSDGSIHATVNEFIPRRIEAKAGDPITWKVVGNHTISFDVPAYLPILRFSPKEITYNPKVHGIAGGAPEVPPQDENDHGPQKFDAGTYDGTGFWSSGLMGADPYLEYTVRIAKPGTYAYACLVHPKMIGQIVVR
;
A
#
# COMPACT_ATOMS: atom_id res chain seq x y z
N MET A 1 25.91 -27.11 -25.05
CA MET A 1 24.84 -27.78 -24.32
C MET A 1 25.48 -28.62 -23.21
N LEU A 2 25.50 -28.15 -22.00
CA LEU A 2 25.76 -28.96 -20.81
C LEU A 2 24.78 -28.43 -19.74
N ALA A 3 23.76 -29.22 -19.46
CA ALA A 3 22.83 -28.99 -18.39
C ALA A 3 23.50 -29.44 -17.08
N THR A 4 23.93 -28.49 -16.25
CA THR A 4 24.36 -28.77 -14.88
C THR A 4 23.12 -28.77 -13.98
N ALA A 5 22.67 -29.97 -13.62
CA ALA A 5 21.70 -30.16 -12.57
C ALA A 5 22.32 -29.77 -11.22
N PHE A 6 21.86 -28.66 -10.63
CA PHE A 6 22.16 -28.36 -9.25
C PHE A 6 21.27 -29.21 -8.33
N THR A 7 21.85 -30.28 -7.83
CA THR A 7 21.30 -31.05 -6.73
C THR A 7 21.40 -30.18 -5.46
N ALA A 8 20.29 -29.65 -5.00
CA ALA A 8 20.22 -29.00 -3.69
C ALA A 8 20.36 -30.07 -2.62
N CYS A 9 21.52 -30.13 -1.97
CA CYS A 9 21.71 -30.86 -0.72
C CYS A 9 20.81 -30.21 0.34
N GLY A 10 19.68 -30.79 0.58
CA GLY A 10 18.80 -30.47 1.69
C GLY A 10 19.42 -30.97 2.98
N THR A 11 19.94 -30.09 3.81
CA THR A 11 20.15 -30.40 5.23
C THR A 11 18.78 -30.51 5.90
N SER A 12 18.40 -31.71 6.25
CA SER A 12 17.21 -32.07 6.99
C SER A 12 17.25 -31.54 8.44
N GLY A 13 16.91 -30.28 8.62
CA GLY A 13 16.50 -29.69 9.89
C GLY A 13 14.99 -29.46 9.86
N GLY A 14 14.24 -30.35 10.48
CA GLY A 14 12.82 -30.59 10.35
C GLY A 14 11.83 -29.47 10.73
N GLY A 15 11.82 -28.37 10.00
CA GLY A 15 10.78 -27.36 10.06
C GLY A 15 10.25 -27.07 8.66
N GLY A 16 8.93 -27.25 8.44
CA GLY A 16 8.29 -26.86 7.18
C GLY A 16 8.37 -25.35 6.94
N GLU A 17 8.39 -24.95 5.66
CA GLU A 17 8.27 -23.55 5.27
C GLU A 17 6.82 -23.22 4.95
N ARG A 18 6.33 -22.06 5.40
CA ARG A 18 5.00 -21.55 5.11
C ARG A 18 5.11 -20.18 4.48
N GLN A 19 4.45 -20.01 3.35
CA GLN A 19 4.58 -18.81 2.54
C GLN A 19 3.45 -17.81 2.85
N VAL A 20 3.82 -16.54 2.97
CA VAL A 20 2.92 -15.39 2.91
C VAL A 20 3.33 -14.57 1.68
N LEU A 21 2.39 -14.25 0.81
CA LEU A 21 2.62 -13.32 -0.29
C LEU A 21 2.38 -11.91 0.24
N VAL A 22 3.39 -11.06 0.14
CA VAL A 22 3.31 -9.64 0.46
C VAL A 22 3.11 -8.92 -0.85
N ASP A 23 1.98 -8.28 -1.03
CA ASP A 23 1.58 -7.73 -2.32
C ASP A 23 1.38 -8.83 -3.40
N TYR A 24 0.75 -8.47 -4.51
CA TYR A 24 0.57 -9.41 -5.61
C TYR A 24 0.43 -8.69 -6.96
N SER A 25 1.14 -9.19 -7.95
CA SER A 25 1.03 -8.77 -9.34
C SER A 25 1.03 -9.98 -10.25
N PRO A 26 0.02 -10.16 -11.10
CA PRO A 26 0.04 -11.15 -12.18
C PRO A 26 1.19 -10.91 -13.16
N ASP A 27 1.51 -11.93 -13.98
CA ASP A 27 2.62 -11.81 -14.92
C ASP A 27 2.32 -10.80 -16.06
N ASP A 28 1.06 -10.69 -16.47
CA ASP A 28 0.59 -9.94 -17.64
C ASP A 28 0.10 -8.53 -17.34
N VAL A 29 -0.17 -8.22 -16.07
CA VAL A 29 -0.65 -6.90 -15.62
C VAL A 29 0.11 -6.47 -14.37
N ALA A 30 0.71 -5.29 -14.42
CA ALA A 30 1.33 -4.72 -13.23
C ALA A 30 0.26 -4.21 -12.27
N THR A 31 0.16 -4.82 -11.10
CA THR A 31 -0.73 -4.39 -10.02
C THR A 31 0.06 -4.18 -8.74
N PHE A 32 -0.47 -3.36 -7.86
CA PHE A 32 -0.08 -3.25 -6.46
C PHE A 32 -1.31 -3.55 -5.60
N VAL A 33 -1.11 -4.28 -4.51
CA VAL A 33 -2.16 -4.57 -3.53
C VAL A 33 -1.59 -4.44 -2.12
N ALA A 34 -2.08 -3.47 -1.36
CA ALA A 34 -1.72 -3.31 0.05
C ALA A 34 -2.37 -4.41 0.91
N ALA A 35 -1.99 -5.66 0.67
CA ALA A 35 -2.50 -6.81 1.39
C ALA A 35 -1.48 -7.95 1.47
N ASP A 36 -1.60 -8.77 2.51
CA ASP A 36 -0.85 -10.00 2.70
C ASP A 36 -1.75 -11.23 2.46
N PHE A 37 -1.23 -12.23 1.76
CA PHE A 37 -1.99 -13.42 1.41
C PHE A 37 -1.31 -14.73 1.87
N PRO A 38 -2.03 -15.57 2.63
CA PRO A 38 -3.37 -15.31 3.16
C PRO A 38 -3.32 -14.26 4.27
N SER A 39 -4.42 -13.59 4.55
CA SER A 39 -4.53 -12.65 5.68
C SER A 39 -4.41 -13.33 7.06
N LYS A 40 -4.47 -14.66 7.09
CA LYS A 40 -4.22 -15.49 8.27
C LYS A 40 -3.42 -16.72 7.90
N VAL A 41 -2.32 -16.97 8.60
CA VAL A 41 -1.47 -18.14 8.43
C VAL A 41 -1.30 -18.88 9.76
N THR A 42 -1.43 -20.22 9.73
CA THR A 42 -1.19 -21.07 10.89
C THR A 42 0.19 -21.72 10.78
N VAL A 43 0.97 -21.66 11.84
CA VAL A 43 2.35 -22.14 11.90
C VAL A 43 2.65 -22.87 13.21
N LYS A 44 3.56 -23.84 13.18
CA LYS A 44 4.05 -24.54 14.38
C LYS A 44 5.40 -24.02 14.85
N PRO A 45 5.70 -24.11 16.14
CA PRO A 45 7.07 -23.93 16.63
C PRO A 45 8.07 -24.77 15.86
N GLY A 46 9.18 -24.15 15.42
CA GLY A 46 10.23 -24.77 14.61
C GLY A 46 10.02 -24.70 13.10
N GLU A 47 8.85 -24.27 12.60
CA GLU A 47 8.64 -23.93 11.20
C GLU A 47 9.19 -22.52 10.87
N THR A 48 9.26 -22.18 9.60
CA THR A 48 9.68 -20.84 9.12
C THR A 48 8.57 -20.22 8.31
N LEU A 49 8.19 -18.98 8.64
CA LEU A 49 7.39 -18.15 7.75
C LEU A 49 8.29 -17.49 6.71
N VAL A 50 7.85 -17.53 5.47
CA VAL A 50 8.55 -16.96 4.32
C VAL A 50 7.63 -15.91 3.71
N PHE A 51 7.88 -14.65 4.03
CA PHE A 51 7.23 -13.51 3.42
C PHE A 51 7.87 -13.25 2.08
N LYS A 52 7.11 -13.42 1.02
CA LYS A 52 7.58 -13.28 -0.36
C LYS A 52 6.87 -12.13 -1.03
N GLN A 53 7.60 -11.07 -1.28
CA GLN A 53 7.12 -9.91 -2.01
C GLN A 53 7.18 -10.17 -3.52
N THR A 54 6.11 -9.84 -4.24
CA THR A 54 6.17 -9.65 -5.69
C THR A 54 6.75 -8.25 -5.97
N TRP A 55 7.73 -8.17 -6.88
CA TRP A 55 8.30 -6.87 -7.20
C TRP A 55 7.33 -6.03 -8.04
N THR A 56 6.70 -5.05 -7.40
CA THR A 56 5.77 -4.10 -8.03
C THR A 56 6.34 -2.70 -8.17
N GLY A 57 7.45 -2.42 -7.49
CA GLY A 57 8.03 -1.08 -7.31
C GLY A 57 7.81 -0.55 -5.90
N GLU A 58 6.86 -1.10 -5.18
CA GLU A 58 6.48 -0.64 -3.85
C GLU A 58 7.32 -1.29 -2.74
N PRO A 59 7.80 -0.51 -1.76
CA PRO A 59 8.51 -1.03 -0.59
C PRO A 59 7.55 -1.62 0.43
N HIS A 60 7.94 -2.70 1.10
CA HIS A 60 7.15 -3.32 2.15
C HIS A 60 8.00 -3.67 3.37
N THR A 61 7.37 -3.74 4.53
CA THR A 61 7.95 -4.27 5.76
C THR A 61 7.10 -5.40 6.33
N VAL A 62 7.70 -6.21 7.20
CA VAL A 62 6.99 -7.17 8.06
C VAL A 62 7.25 -6.74 9.50
N THR A 63 6.32 -6.01 10.07
CA THR A 63 6.48 -5.34 11.37
C THR A 63 5.47 -5.87 12.37
N GLY A 64 5.93 -6.36 13.52
CA GLY A 64 5.07 -6.94 14.54
C GLY A 64 5.73 -6.91 15.93
N GLY A 65 5.18 -7.68 16.84
CA GLY A 65 5.62 -7.78 18.24
C GLY A 65 4.47 -7.59 19.23
N THR A 66 4.72 -7.74 20.53
CA THR A 66 3.63 -7.66 21.51
C THR A 66 3.08 -6.24 21.66
N THR A 67 3.93 -5.22 21.56
CA THR A 67 3.52 -3.81 21.58
C THR A 67 2.76 -3.45 20.33
N THR A 68 3.31 -3.76 19.16
CA THR A 68 2.69 -3.47 17.87
C THR A 68 1.39 -4.25 17.67
N SER A 69 1.30 -5.50 18.11
CA SER A 69 0.08 -6.31 17.95
C SER A 69 -1.15 -5.72 18.66
N LYS A 70 -0.95 -5.01 19.77
CA LYS A 70 -2.05 -4.31 20.45
C LYS A 70 -2.48 -3.09 19.61
N SER A 71 -1.52 -2.26 19.24
CA SER A 71 -1.76 -1.05 18.44
C SER A 71 -2.36 -1.39 17.08
N VAL A 72 -1.82 -2.39 16.37
CA VAL A 72 -2.34 -2.84 15.06
C VAL A 72 -3.80 -3.30 15.16
N ARG A 73 -4.17 -4.02 16.22
CA ARG A 73 -5.59 -4.41 16.41
C ARG A 73 -6.51 -3.21 16.61
N GLN A 74 -6.05 -2.20 17.33
CA GLN A 74 -6.82 -0.96 17.52
C GLN A 74 -6.94 -0.19 16.22
N ILE A 75 -5.82 0.03 15.53
CA ILE A 75 -5.81 0.73 14.24
C ILE A 75 -6.59 -0.04 13.16
N SER A 76 -6.53 -1.38 13.13
CA SER A 76 -7.37 -2.16 12.20
C SER A 76 -8.87 -1.91 12.41
N LYS A 77 -9.31 -1.62 13.63
CA LYS A 77 -10.71 -1.24 13.87
C LYS A 77 -11.01 0.15 13.29
N TRP A 78 -10.08 1.11 13.43
CA TRP A 78 -10.20 2.42 12.82
C TRP A 78 -10.28 2.32 11.29
N PHE A 79 -9.37 1.60 10.64
CA PHE A 79 -9.42 1.36 9.19
C PHE A 79 -10.72 0.67 8.75
N THR A 80 -11.20 -0.31 9.53
CA THR A 80 -12.49 -0.95 9.24
C THR A 80 -13.64 0.03 9.34
N LEU A 81 -13.60 0.96 10.32
CA LEU A 81 -14.57 2.02 10.46
C LEU A 81 -14.53 2.97 9.26
N PHE A 82 -13.35 3.53 8.96
CA PHE A 82 -13.17 4.50 7.88
C PHE A 82 -13.54 3.92 6.52
N ASN A 83 -12.97 2.78 6.13
CA ASN A 83 -13.30 2.15 4.85
C ASN A 83 -14.78 1.81 4.74
N GLY A 84 -15.37 1.25 5.80
CA GLY A 84 -16.79 0.93 5.80
C GLY A 84 -17.67 2.19 5.72
N TYR A 85 -17.25 3.28 6.35
CA TYR A 85 -17.95 4.56 6.27
C TYR A 85 -17.82 5.20 4.89
N THR A 86 -16.60 5.26 4.34
CA THR A 86 -16.33 5.79 2.98
C THR A 86 -17.13 5.03 1.92
N ASP A 87 -17.13 3.69 1.98
CA ASP A 87 -17.93 2.85 1.10
C ASP A 87 -19.44 3.16 1.19
N LEU A 88 -19.95 3.48 2.39
CA LEU A 88 -21.34 3.89 2.58
C LEU A 88 -21.60 5.31 2.08
N ALA A 89 -20.69 6.24 2.34
CA ALA A 89 -20.81 7.64 1.92
C ALA A 89 -20.85 7.76 0.39
N GLN A 90 -20.01 7.01 -0.33
CA GLN A 90 -20.04 6.96 -1.79
C GLN A 90 -21.36 6.47 -2.38
N ARG A 91 -22.11 5.68 -1.63
CA ARG A 91 -23.40 5.10 -2.07
C ARG A 91 -24.63 5.85 -1.52
N ASN A 92 -24.41 6.84 -0.67
CA ASN A 92 -25.48 7.58 0.00
C ASN A 92 -25.15 9.08 0.00
N ASP A 93 -25.65 9.80 -0.98
CA ASP A 93 -25.36 11.23 -1.24
C ASP A 93 -25.63 12.17 -0.04
N GLU A 94 -26.40 11.72 0.96
CA GLU A 94 -26.74 12.50 2.15
C GLU A 94 -25.82 12.25 3.35
N MET A 95 -24.80 11.39 3.19
CA MET A 95 -23.84 11.12 4.28
C MET A 95 -22.99 12.37 4.56
N VAL A 96 -22.68 12.57 5.84
CA VAL A 96 -21.76 13.64 6.25
C VAL A 96 -20.36 13.29 5.73
N ASN A 97 -19.70 14.23 5.04
CA ASN A 97 -18.32 14.01 4.63
C ASN A 97 -17.40 13.98 5.87
N PRO A 98 -16.69 12.88 6.14
CA PRO A 98 -15.79 12.80 7.30
C PRO A 98 -14.55 13.67 7.16
N ASP A 99 -14.13 13.99 5.92
CA ASP A 99 -12.90 14.72 5.62
C ASP A 99 -13.14 16.20 5.33
N GLY A 100 -14.37 16.72 5.56
CA GLY A 100 -14.74 18.09 5.28
C GLY A 100 -15.45 18.79 6.42
N PRO A 101 -15.39 20.14 6.48
CA PRO A 101 -16.16 20.90 7.45
C PRO A 101 -17.65 20.60 7.29
N SER A 102 -18.31 20.29 8.39
CA SER A 102 -19.71 19.96 8.42
C SER A 102 -20.40 20.72 9.55
N ASP A 103 -21.51 21.37 9.23
CA ASP A 103 -22.40 21.99 10.23
C ASP A 103 -23.30 20.93 10.93
N ALA A 104 -23.15 19.65 10.58
CA ALA A 104 -23.94 18.57 11.17
C ALA A 104 -23.59 18.34 12.63
N THR A 105 -24.60 17.93 13.41
CA THR A 105 -24.42 17.45 14.77
C THR A 105 -24.11 15.94 14.78
N PHE A 106 -23.51 15.45 15.87
CA PHE A 106 -23.27 14.02 16.00
C PHE A 106 -24.56 13.17 16.00
N PRO A 107 -25.70 13.61 16.58
CA PRO A 107 -26.99 12.93 16.40
C PRO A 107 -27.44 12.79 14.95
N GLU A 108 -27.25 13.82 14.12
CA GLU A 108 -27.58 13.77 12.68
C GLU A 108 -26.67 12.79 11.94
N PHE A 109 -25.37 12.80 12.21
CA PHE A 109 -24.43 11.82 11.70
C PHE A 109 -24.85 10.39 12.06
N ALA A 110 -25.13 10.13 13.34
CA ALA A 110 -25.52 8.81 13.84
C ALA A 110 -26.84 8.33 13.21
N ALA A 111 -27.80 9.23 13.00
CA ALA A 111 -29.07 8.92 12.34
C ALA A 111 -28.85 8.58 10.86
N LYS A 112 -28.11 9.38 10.12
CA LYS A 112 -27.77 9.14 8.70
C LYS A 112 -27.02 7.83 8.52
N LEU A 113 -26.01 7.55 9.36
CA LEU A 113 -25.26 6.30 9.31
C LEU A 113 -26.18 5.08 9.53
N LYS A 114 -27.06 5.11 10.51
CA LYS A 114 -28.01 4.01 10.78
C LYS A 114 -29.06 3.84 9.67
N ALA A 115 -29.38 4.89 8.93
CA ALA A 115 -30.33 4.86 7.81
C ALA A 115 -29.68 4.46 6.47
N ALA A 116 -28.35 4.48 6.37
CA ALA A 116 -27.59 4.25 5.14
C ALA A 116 -27.85 2.87 4.53
N LYS A 117 -27.68 2.77 3.22
CA LYS A 117 -27.90 1.53 2.46
C LYS A 117 -26.60 1.07 1.78
N PRO A 118 -26.38 -0.25 1.74
CA PRO A 118 -27.28 -1.30 2.29
C PRO A 118 -27.18 -1.40 3.82
N ALA A 119 -28.30 -1.64 4.46
CA ALA A 119 -28.42 -1.67 5.93
C ALA A 119 -27.40 -2.60 6.63
N LYS A 120 -27.04 -3.73 6.00
CA LYS A 120 -26.04 -4.68 6.52
C LYS A 120 -24.65 -4.03 6.66
N ASP A 121 -24.26 -3.16 5.72
CA ASP A 121 -22.99 -2.48 5.76
C ASP A 121 -23.02 -1.36 6.82
N ALA A 122 -24.12 -0.63 6.91
CA ALA A 122 -24.36 0.36 7.97
C ALA A 122 -24.29 -0.27 9.38
N GLU A 123 -24.93 -1.42 9.58
CA GLU A 123 -24.86 -2.18 10.84
C GLU A 123 -23.43 -2.60 11.18
N LYS A 124 -22.62 -2.98 10.17
CA LYS A 124 -21.19 -3.33 10.36
C LYS A 124 -20.37 -2.13 10.83
N VAL A 125 -20.57 -0.96 10.25
CA VAL A 125 -19.87 0.28 10.65
C VAL A 125 -20.28 0.67 12.07
N VAL A 126 -21.57 0.65 12.40
CA VAL A 126 -22.08 0.91 13.77
C VAL A 126 -21.51 -0.09 14.78
N ALA A 127 -21.42 -1.38 14.43
CA ALA A 127 -20.82 -2.40 15.30
C ALA A 127 -19.33 -2.14 15.53
N THR A 128 -18.60 -1.69 14.50
CA THR A 128 -17.20 -1.32 14.60
C THR A 128 -17.02 -0.09 15.50
N TRP A 129 -17.88 0.91 15.39
CA TRP A 129 -17.89 2.07 16.29
C TRP A 129 -18.04 1.65 17.76
N ARG A 130 -19.02 0.79 18.07
CA ARG A 130 -19.21 0.27 19.42
C ARG A 130 -18.00 -0.48 19.94
N ALA A 131 -17.34 -1.25 19.06
CA ALA A 131 -16.11 -1.98 19.42
C ALA A 131 -14.92 -1.03 19.67
N LEU A 132 -14.83 0.08 18.95
CA LEU A 132 -13.83 1.13 19.20
C LEU A 132 -14.13 1.87 20.51
N ARG A 133 -15.39 2.21 20.78
CA ARG A 133 -15.78 2.86 22.02
C ARG A 133 -15.46 2.01 23.28
N ALA A 134 -15.46 0.69 23.15
CA ALA A 134 -15.01 -0.17 24.24
C ALA A 134 -13.48 -0.04 24.52
N ASP A 135 -12.68 0.29 23.53
CA ASP A 135 -11.25 0.56 23.68
C ASP A 135 -10.96 2.04 24.00
N TYR A 136 -11.82 2.95 23.58
CA TYR A 136 -11.72 4.41 23.70
C TYR A 136 -13.02 4.97 24.29
N PRO A 137 -13.19 4.92 25.62
CA PRO A 137 -14.44 5.35 26.28
C PRO A 137 -14.83 6.81 26.07
N GLU A 138 -13.89 7.65 25.64
CA GLU A 138 -14.10 9.04 25.27
C GLU A 138 -14.87 9.21 23.96
N LEU A 139 -14.91 8.19 23.07
CA LEU A 139 -15.77 8.24 21.89
C LEU A 139 -17.23 8.34 22.30
N PRO A 140 -18.02 9.24 21.66
CA PRO A 140 -19.42 9.41 21.97
C PRO A 140 -20.22 8.13 21.68
N ASP A 141 -21.32 7.98 22.42
CA ASP A 141 -22.22 6.83 22.24
C ASP A 141 -23.08 7.01 20.99
N ILE A 142 -22.83 6.16 19.98
CA ILE A 142 -23.58 6.20 18.73
C ILE A 142 -25.05 5.78 18.90
N ASP A 143 -25.39 5.09 19.98
CA ASP A 143 -26.75 4.66 20.27
C ASP A 143 -27.54 5.71 21.07
N ASN A 144 -26.83 6.50 21.89
CA ASN A 144 -27.35 7.63 22.62
C ASN A 144 -26.47 8.85 22.34
N PRO A 145 -26.50 9.37 21.11
CA PRO A 145 -25.56 10.38 20.64
C PRO A 145 -25.75 11.69 21.43
N PRO A 146 -24.67 12.23 22.03
CA PRO A 146 -24.72 13.54 22.68
C PRO A 146 -24.90 14.64 21.63
N ASP A 147 -25.57 15.72 22.02
CA ASP A 147 -25.78 16.89 21.17
C ASP A 147 -24.50 17.75 21.14
N VAL A 148 -23.57 17.34 20.26
CA VAL A 148 -22.29 18.03 20.04
C VAL A 148 -22.06 18.19 18.52
N PRO A 149 -21.26 19.19 18.09
CA PRO A 149 -20.87 19.32 16.70
C PRO A 149 -20.15 18.07 16.21
N PHE A 150 -20.42 17.64 14.97
CA PHE A 150 -19.71 16.50 14.38
C PHE A 150 -18.21 16.75 14.23
N ASN A 151 -17.80 17.99 13.94
CA ASN A 151 -16.40 18.36 13.84
C ASN A 151 -15.61 18.10 15.14
N ASP A 152 -16.20 18.34 16.31
CA ASP A 152 -15.56 18.05 17.60
C ASP A 152 -15.31 16.54 17.77
N VAL A 153 -16.24 15.73 17.25
CA VAL A 153 -16.10 14.26 17.25
C VAL A 153 -15.07 13.81 16.23
N ASN A 154 -15.01 14.46 15.09
CA ASN A 154 -14.01 14.18 14.06
C ASN A 154 -12.59 14.50 14.56
N ASP A 155 -12.37 15.66 15.17
CA ASP A 155 -11.09 16.04 15.81
C ASP A 155 -10.70 15.03 16.90
N LEU A 156 -11.68 14.52 17.66
CA LEU A 156 -11.43 13.46 18.64
C LEU A 156 -11.02 12.15 17.96
N ILE A 157 -11.70 11.76 16.87
CA ILE A 157 -11.38 10.58 16.09
C ILE A 157 -9.96 10.68 15.54
N ASP A 158 -9.58 11.80 14.93
CA ASP A 158 -8.24 12.03 14.39
C ASP A 158 -7.18 11.87 15.47
N ARG A 159 -7.38 12.49 16.62
CA ARG A 159 -6.47 12.37 17.77
C ARG A 159 -6.37 10.96 18.32
N LEU A 160 -7.47 10.18 18.32
CA LEU A 160 -7.48 8.82 18.83
C LEU A 160 -6.97 7.81 17.79
N SER A 161 -7.24 8.02 16.52
CA SER A 161 -6.81 7.15 15.42
C SER A 161 -5.34 7.37 15.07
N SER A 162 -4.85 8.59 15.16
CA SER A 162 -3.43 8.94 15.06
C SER A 162 -2.62 8.53 16.30
N GLY A 163 -3.29 7.97 17.28
CA GLY A 163 -2.76 7.60 18.59
C GLY A 163 -1.57 6.67 18.60
N GLY A 164 -0.45 7.28 18.45
CA GLY A 164 0.87 6.71 18.33
C GLY A 164 1.18 6.47 16.87
N ASP A 165 1.94 7.38 16.28
CA ASP A 165 2.63 7.23 15.02
C ASP A 165 3.22 5.83 14.95
N LEU A 166 2.41 4.91 14.45
CA LEU A 166 2.90 3.59 14.14
C LEU A 166 3.91 3.85 13.05
N LEU A 167 5.11 3.86 13.46
CA LEU A 167 6.35 3.69 12.77
C LEU A 167 6.14 3.67 11.24
N GLU A 168 5.70 4.79 10.68
CA GLU A 168 5.69 4.96 9.25
C GLU A 168 7.13 4.87 8.76
N ALA A 169 7.36 4.08 7.73
CA ALA A 169 8.67 3.99 7.11
C ALA A 169 9.08 5.30 6.44
N THR A 170 8.11 6.18 6.23
CA THR A 170 8.31 7.49 5.61
C THR A 170 7.91 8.58 6.60
N SER A 171 8.80 9.54 6.85
CA SER A 171 8.46 10.82 7.41
C SER A 171 8.12 11.78 6.26
N ASP A 172 8.62 12.92 6.15
CA ASP A 172 8.43 13.76 4.96
C ASP A 172 9.08 13.14 3.69
N GLN A 173 8.92 13.77 2.55
CA GLN A 173 9.48 13.32 1.26
C GLN A 173 11.01 13.32 1.20
N SER A 174 11.71 13.79 2.24
CA SER A 174 13.17 13.90 2.27
C SER A 174 13.85 12.77 3.02
N THR A 175 13.20 12.20 4.04
CA THR A 175 13.79 11.21 4.94
C THR A 175 12.90 10.00 5.13
N VAL A 176 13.54 8.82 5.24
CA VAL A 176 12.88 7.56 5.58
C VAL A 176 13.12 7.29 7.06
N ASN A 177 12.08 6.93 7.80
CA ASN A 177 12.21 6.55 9.20
C ASN A 177 13.12 5.32 9.35
N GLN A 178 14.34 5.53 9.84
CA GLN A 178 15.38 4.50 9.93
C GLN A 178 15.00 3.36 10.89
N ASN A 179 14.17 3.62 11.91
CA ASN A 179 13.73 2.61 12.87
C ASN A 179 12.90 1.51 12.22
N VAL A 180 12.22 1.85 11.15
CA VAL A 180 11.31 0.95 10.43
C VAL A 180 11.91 0.50 9.11
N ALA A 181 12.65 1.39 8.45
CA ALA A 181 13.31 1.05 7.19
C ALA A 181 14.40 -0.01 7.36
N GLN A 182 15.07 -0.05 8.52
CA GLN A 182 16.09 -1.05 8.83
C GLN A 182 15.53 -2.18 9.72
N PRO A 183 16.10 -3.40 9.65
CA PRO A 183 15.72 -4.49 10.56
C PRO A 183 15.86 -4.06 12.02
N CYS A 184 14.91 -4.44 12.85
CA CYS A 184 14.96 -4.17 14.28
C CYS A 184 14.28 -5.25 15.09
N TYR A 185 14.85 -5.58 16.24
CA TYR A 185 14.32 -6.53 17.18
C TYR A 185 14.55 -6.05 18.61
N LEU A 186 13.47 -6.03 19.40
CA LEU A 186 13.50 -5.68 20.82
C LEU A 186 12.79 -6.74 21.65
N ARG A 187 13.35 -7.07 22.81
CA ARG A 187 12.69 -7.93 23.79
C ARG A 187 11.71 -7.16 24.66
N SER A 188 11.94 -5.88 24.87
CA SER A 188 11.10 -4.99 25.66
C SER A 188 11.25 -3.55 25.20
N GLY A 189 10.25 -2.73 25.48
CA GLY A 189 10.21 -1.33 25.09
C GLY A 189 9.77 -1.13 23.64
N ALA A 190 9.88 0.10 23.17
CA ALA A 190 9.60 0.55 21.82
C ALA A 190 10.91 0.92 21.10
N PRO A 191 10.93 0.91 19.75
CA PRO A 191 12.07 1.43 19.00
C PRO A 191 12.27 2.92 19.28
N PRO A 192 13.46 3.46 18.94
CA PRO A 192 13.69 4.91 19.04
C PRO A 192 12.57 5.70 18.37
N THR A 193 12.18 6.82 18.94
CA THR A 193 11.17 7.73 18.36
C THR A 193 11.77 8.71 17.35
N ASP A 194 13.09 8.94 17.42
CA ASP A 194 13.79 9.76 16.43
C ASP A 194 13.88 9.02 15.10
N PRO A 195 13.27 9.51 14.01
CA PRO A 195 13.24 8.84 12.72
C PRO A 195 14.64 8.70 12.07
N THR A 196 15.62 9.47 12.50
CA THR A 196 16.99 9.40 11.98
C THR A 196 17.82 8.29 12.63
N GLN A 197 17.35 7.73 13.74
CA GLN A 197 18.05 6.69 14.49
C GLN A 197 17.60 5.30 14.04
N ALA A 198 18.55 4.46 13.68
CA ALA A 198 18.32 3.03 13.50
C ALA A 198 18.54 2.26 14.81
N CYS A 199 17.94 1.09 14.90
CA CYS A 199 18.28 0.14 15.93
C CYS A 199 19.75 -0.24 15.87
N THR A 200 20.39 -0.56 17.01
CA THR A 200 21.79 -0.95 17.06
C THR A 200 22.08 -2.22 16.24
N SER A 201 23.31 -2.41 15.80
CA SER A 201 23.70 -3.60 15.02
C SER A 201 23.39 -4.93 15.73
N ALA A 202 23.33 -4.95 17.07
CA ALA A 202 22.90 -6.11 17.84
C ALA A 202 21.40 -6.35 17.71
N GLN A 203 20.59 -5.28 17.68
CA GLN A 203 19.14 -5.30 17.52
C GLN A 203 18.69 -5.55 16.06
N GLN A 204 19.57 -5.32 15.09
CA GLN A 204 19.30 -5.64 13.68
C GLN A 204 19.42 -7.13 13.37
N ARG A 205 20.09 -7.91 14.24
CA ARG A 205 20.21 -9.37 14.12
C ARG A 205 19.01 -10.06 14.72
N GLN A 206 18.03 -10.35 13.89
CA GLN A 206 16.75 -10.92 14.31
C GLN A 206 16.89 -12.39 14.69
N PRO A 207 16.57 -12.77 15.95
CA PRO A 207 16.48 -14.17 16.36
C PRO A 207 15.20 -14.80 15.78
N ALA A 208 15.03 -16.11 16.03
CA ALA A 208 13.75 -16.73 15.80
C ALA A 208 12.64 -16.04 16.64
N PHE A 209 11.47 -15.84 16.03
CA PHE A 209 10.31 -15.25 16.70
C PHE A 209 9.74 -16.22 17.75
N ASP A 210 9.64 -15.80 18.99
CA ASP A 210 9.14 -16.61 20.11
C ASP A 210 7.84 -16.10 20.72
N GLY A 211 7.31 -14.99 20.23
CA GLY A 211 6.07 -14.36 20.68
C GLY A 211 6.24 -13.51 21.95
N THR A 212 7.46 -13.25 22.40
CA THR A 212 7.74 -12.39 23.58
C THR A 212 8.39 -11.07 23.18
N GLN A 213 8.82 -10.94 21.93
CA GLN A 213 9.43 -9.70 21.45
C GLN A 213 8.42 -8.56 21.48
N SER A 214 8.83 -7.42 22.04
CA SER A 214 8.00 -6.21 22.04
C SER A 214 7.92 -5.60 20.63
N PHE A 215 9.02 -5.69 19.89
CA PHE A 215 9.13 -5.20 18.52
C PHE A 215 9.94 -6.17 17.66
N TYR A 216 9.45 -6.47 16.45
CA TYR A 216 10.08 -7.36 15.50
C TYR A 216 9.78 -6.86 14.09
N ASN A 217 10.80 -6.35 13.39
CA ASN A 217 10.66 -5.67 12.11
C ASN A 217 11.70 -6.15 11.10
N SER A 218 11.26 -6.54 9.91
CA SER A 218 12.14 -6.96 8.81
C SER A 218 13.04 -5.84 8.29
N GLY A 219 12.68 -4.58 8.55
CA GLY A 219 13.09 -3.48 7.71
C GLY A 219 12.39 -3.54 6.35
N VAL A 220 12.68 -2.60 5.47
CA VAL A 220 12.18 -2.61 4.10
C VAL A 220 12.73 -3.83 3.37
N LEU A 221 11.84 -4.62 2.77
CA LEU A 221 12.22 -5.78 1.99
C LEU A 221 13.10 -5.34 0.81
N PRO A 222 14.26 -5.97 0.64
CA PRO A 222 15.26 -5.49 -0.30
C PRO A 222 14.84 -5.68 -1.75
N TYR A 223 15.24 -4.75 -2.60
CA TYR A 223 14.95 -4.71 -4.04
C TYR A 223 16.11 -5.21 -4.89
N SER A 224 16.80 -6.22 -4.47
CA SER A 224 17.96 -6.73 -5.21
C SER A 224 17.62 -7.85 -6.21
N GLY A 225 16.46 -7.75 -6.85
CA GLY A 225 15.94 -8.78 -7.76
C GLY A 225 15.33 -9.98 -7.03
N PRO A 226 15.08 -11.11 -7.71
CA PRO A 226 14.25 -12.21 -7.18
C PRO A 226 14.74 -12.81 -5.85
N ARG A 227 16.00 -12.67 -5.50
CA ARG A 227 16.56 -13.18 -4.24
C ARG A 227 16.40 -12.22 -3.07
N GLY A 228 16.22 -10.92 -3.32
CA GLY A 228 16.09 -9.90 -2.29
C GLY A 228 14.65 -9.65 -1.81
N ASN A 229 13.67 -10.25 -2.47
CA ASN A 229 12.26 -10.01 -2.20
C ASN A 229 11.65 -10.99 -1.19
N THR A 230 12.45 -11.48 -0.27
CA THR A 230 12.00 -12.52 0.68
C THR A 230 12.52 -12.23 2.08
N PHE A 231 11.61 -12.15 3.03
CA PHE A 231 11.94 -12.14 4.45
C PHE A 231 11.59 -13.50 5.08
N ARG A 232 12.53 -14.07 5.80
CA ARG A 232 12.41 -15.38 6.46
C ARG A 232 12.36 -15.19 7.96
N MET A 233 11.23 -15.55 8.58
CA MET A 233 11.01 -15.47 10.02
C MET A 233 10.93 -16.88 10.62
N PRO A 234 12.02 -17.42 11.14
CA PRO A 234 11.96 -18.69 11.88
C PRO A 234 11.10 -18.53 13.12
N ILE A 235 10.23 -19.50 13.39
CA ILE A 235 9.44 -19.58 14.61
C ILE A 235 10.23 -20.42 15.62
N ALA A 236 10.55 -19.84 16.77
CA ALA A 236 11.30 -20.55 17.80
C ALA A 236 10.58 -21.83 18.25
N LYS A 237 11.33 -22.87 18.59
CA LYS A 237 10.76 -24.11 19.17
C LYS A 237 10.02 -23.87 20.48
N THR A 238 10.37 -22.78 21.15
CA THR A 238 9.78 -22.32 22.43
C THR A 238 8.68 -21.27 22.21
N ALA A 239 8.33 -20.97 20.94
CA ALA A 239 7.31 -19.96 20.66
C ALA A 239 5.97 -20.31 21.32
N LYS A 240 5.38 -19.33 21.98
CA LYS A 240 4.10 -19.49 22.68
C LYS A 240 2.96 -19.58 21.68
N PRO A 241 2.04 -20.54 21.81
CA PRO A 241 0.81 -20.54 21.05
C PRO A 241 0.01 -19.24 21.26
N GLY A 242 -0.50 -18.67 20.16
CA GLY A 242 -1.26 -17.42 20.19
C GLY A 242 -1.35 -16.81 18.81
N ALA A 243 -2.20 -15.79 18.68
CA ALA A 243 -2.34 -14.98 17.49
C ALA A 243 -1.43 -13.75 17.59
N TYR A 244 -0.58 -13.58 16.58
CA TYR A 244 0.35 -12.47 16.45
C TYR A 244 0.08 -11.74 15.14
N PHE A 245 0.10 -10.40 15.19
CA PHE A 245 -0.17 -9.58 14.00
C PHE A 245 1.12 -8.96 13.50
N PHE A 246 1.30 -9.06 12.18
CA PHE A 246 2.35 -8.34 11.44
C PHE A 246 1.68 -7.50 10.37
N TYR A 247 2.20 -6.32 10.13
CA TYR A 247 1.69 -5.37 9.17
C TYR A 247 2.83 -4.72 8.37
N CYS A 248 2.51 -4.05 7.27
CA CYS A 248 3.46 -3.23 6.55
C CYS A 248 3.47 -1.80 7.10
N ALA A 249 4.61 -1.34 7.60
CA ALA A 249 4.74 0.00 8.14
C ALA A 249 4.82 1.11 7.06
N VAL A 250 4.88 0.73 5.78
CA VAL A 250 4.79 1.68 4.65
C VAL A 250 3.34 1.94 4.27
N HIS A 251 2.51 0.87 4.23
CA HIS A 251 1.12 0.94 3.76
C HIS A 251 0.11 0.87 4.90
N GLY A 252 0.59 0.90 6.13
CA GLY A 252 -0.24 0.90 7.32
C GLY A 252 -0.92 -0.45 7.60
N PRO A 253 -1.76 -0.50 8.65
CA PRO A 253 -2.40 -1.73 9.13
C PRO A 253 -3.46 -2.32 8.19
N GLY A 254 -3.82 -1.63 7.11
CA GLY A 254 -4.61 -2.22 6.03
C GLY A 254 -3.93 -3.42 5.40
N GLN A 255 -2.60 -3.40 5.32
CA GLN A 255 -1.77 -4.52 4.89
C GLN A 255 -1.23 -5.28 6.09
N GLN A 256 -1.90 -6.35 6.48
CA GLN A 256 -1.54 -7.15 7.66
C GLN A 256 -1.81 -8.64 7.48
N VAL A 257 -1.11 -9.45 8.28
CA VAL A 257 -1.33 -10.88 8.43
C VAL A 257 -1.43 -11.28 9.88
N GLU A 258 -2.42 -12.11 10.22
CA GLU A 258 -2.50 -12.82 11.49
C GLU A 258 -1.68 -14.10 11.42
N VAL A 259 -0.65 -14.21 12.24
CA VAL A 259 0.17 -15.40 12.42
C VAL A 259 -0.32 -16.17 13.65
N ASP A 260 -1.00 -17.27 13.41
CA ASP A 260 -1.52 -18.15 14.48
C ASP A 260 -0.51 -19.25 14.79
N VAL A 261 0.27 -19.05 15.86
CA VAL A 261 1.20 -20.08 16.36
C VAL A 261 0.41 -21.10 17.15
N VAL A 262 0.36 -22.33 16.67
CA VAL A 262 -0.41 -23.40 17.31
C VAL A 262 0.47 -24.41 18.02
N LYS A 263 -0.13 -25.25 18.87
CA LYS A 263 0.60 -26.34 19.54
C LYS A 263 1.27 -27.27 18.53
N PRO A 264 2.45 -27.84 18.81
CA PRO A 264 3.16 -28.74 17.89
C PRO A 264 2.32 -29.93 17.40
N THR A 265 1.38 -30.40 18.24
CA THR A 265 0.49 -31.52 17.96
C THR A 265 -0.75 -31.14 17.12
N ALA A 266 -0.99 -29.86 16.87
CA ALA A 266 -2.16 -29.42 16.11
C ALA A 266 -2.12 -29.97 14.67
N LYS A 267 -3.28 -30.36 14.15
CA LYS A 267 -3.43 -30.67 12.71
C LYS A 267 -3.61 -29.35 11.97
N ILE A 268 -2.74 -29.09 11.02
CA ILE A 268 -2.79 -27.91 10.16
C ILE A 268 -2.63 -28.31 8.70
N ALA A 269 -3.04 -27.43 7.79
CA ALA A 269 -2.86 -27.62 6.36
C ALA A 269 -1.37 -27.84 6.02
N SER A 270 -1.08 -28.60 4.99
CA SER A 270 0.30 -28.71 4.49
C SER A 270 0.80 -27.37 3.95
N SER A 271 2.11 -27.17 3.95
CA SER A 271 2.72 -25.94 3.41
C SER A 271 2.31 -25.70 1.94
N SER A 272 2.21 -26.77 1.15
CA SER A 272 1.79 -26.67 -0.26
C SER A 272 0.31 -26.32 -0.41
N ALA A 273 -0.57 -26.82 0.45
CA ALA A 273 -1.98 -26.43 0.46
C ALA A 273 -2.13 -24.96 0.83
N GLN A 274 -1.47 -24.53 1.90
CA GLN A 274 -1.50 -23.14 2.35
C GLN A 274 -0.95 -22.17 1.29
N ALA A 275 0.13 -22.53 0.59
CA ALA A 275 0.69 -21.70 -0.49
C ALA A 275 -0.27 -21.60 -1.70
N ARG A 276 -1.01 -22.67 -2.05
CA ARG A 276 -2.04 -22.60 -3.09
C ARG A 276 -3.21 -21.70 -2.68
N ASP A 277 -3.65 -21.80 -1.42
CA ASP A 277 -4.76 -21.00 -0.90
C ASP A 277 -4.36 -19.51 -0.86
N ALA A 278 -3.12 -19.20 -0.46
CA ALA A 278 -2.56 -17.86 -0.52
C ALA A 278 -2.59 -17.28 -1.93
N ARG A 279 -2.09 -18.03 -2.92
CA ARG A 279 -2.09 -17.63 -4.32
C ARG A 279 -3.51 -17.42 -4.86
N LYS A 280 -4.42 -18.33 -4.58
CA LYS A 280 -5.83 -18.20 -4.99
C LYS A 280 -6.49 -16.96 -4.39
N ALA A 281 -6.22 -16.66 -3.11
CA ALA A 281 -6.73 -15.47 -2.46
C ALA A 281 -6.20 -14.18 -3.14
N ALA A 282 -4.90 -14.14 -3.43
CA ALA A 282 -4.26 -13.02 -4.12
C ALA A 282 -4.82 -12.81 -5.54
N GLU A 283 -4.93 -13.89 -6.33
CA GLU A 283 -5.52 -13.86 -7.68
C GLU A 283 -6.97 -13.38 -7.64
N SER A 284 -7.75 -13.83 -6.65
CA SER A 284 -9.15 -13.40 -6.50
C SER A 284 -9.26 -11.93 -6.12
N ALA A 285 -8.36 -11.41 -5.29
CA ALA A 285 -8.36 -10.01 -4.87
C ALA A 285 -8.09 -9.05 -6.04
N VAL A 286 -7.16 -9.39 -6.94
CA VAL A 286 -6.83 -8.53 -8.10
C VAL A 286 -7.70 -8.76 -9.32
N ALA A 287 -8.51 -9.82 -9.36
CA ALA A 287 -9.28 -10.19 -10.55
C ALA A 287 -10.24 -9.10 -11.06
N PRO A 288 -10.95 -8.32 -10.22
CA PRO A 288 -11.77 -7.20 -10.69
C PRO A 288 -10.92 -6.16 -11.40
N LEU A 289 -9.83 -5.74 -10.78
CA LEU A 289 -8.90 -4.74 -11.28
C LEU A 289 -8.25 -5.14 -12.61
N VAL A 290 -7.83 -6.39 -12.72
CA VAL A 290 -7.29 -6.96 -13.97
C VAL A 290 -8.34 -6.97 -15.09
N ARG A 291 -9.63 -7.21 -14.77
CA ARG A 291 -10.72 -7.11 -15.75
C ARG A 291 -10.87 -5.67 -16.24
N THR A 292 -11.00 -4.70 -15.32
CA THR A 292 -11.09 -3.27 -15.69
C THR A 292 -9.94 -2.85 -16.58
N PHE A 293 -8.71 -3.27 -16.26
CA PHE A 293 -7.55 -3.01 -17.11
C PHE A 293 -7.69 -3.61 -18.50
N ARG A 294 -8.08 -4.90 -18.60
CA ARG A 294 -8.19 -5.61 -19.88
C ARG A 294 -9.27 -5.00 -20.78
N ASP A 295 -10.36 -4.53 -20.18
CA ASP A 295 -11.44 -3.88 -20.90
C ASP A 295 -11.02 -2.50 -21.41
N ALA A 296 -10.19 -1.77 -20.65
CA ALA A 296 -9.76 -0.41 -20.96
C ALA A 296 -8.48 -0.30 -21.80
N ARG A 297 -7.64 -1.35 -21.86
CA ARG A 297 -6.26 -1.28 -22.34
C ARG A 297 -6.09 -0.80 -23.79
N ASP A 298 -7.10 -1.02 -24.62
CA ASP A 298 -6.99 -0.74 -26.06
C ASP A 298 -7.62 0.61 -26.44
N ASP A 299 -8.71 1.02 -25.79
CA ASP A 299 -9.43 2.26 -26.12
C ASP A 299 -9.36 3.34 -25.02
N GLY A 300 -8.77 3.01 -23.88
CA GLY A 300 -8.59 3.93 -22.77
C GLY A 300 -9.90 4.39 -22.13
N LYS A 301 -10.96 3.58 -22.17
CA LYS A 301 -12.24 3.94 -21.53
C LYS A 301 -12.51 3.09 -20.31
N ILE A 302 -12.84 3.75 -19.22
CA ILE A 302 -13.22 3.09 -17.97
C ILE A 302 -14.53 3.65 -17.42
N SER A 303 -15.19 2.84 -16.59
CA SER A 303 -16.23 3.33 -15.67
C SER A 303 -15.64 3.30 -14.26
N PHE A 304 -15.58 4.44 -13.60
CA PHE A 304 -15.04 4.59 -12.26
C PHE A 304 -16.00 5.47 -11.45
N GLU A 305 -16.44 4.98 -10.30
CA GLU A 305 -17.42 5.68 -9.43
C GLU A 305 -18.67 6.18 -10.18
N GLY A 306 -19.17 5.37 -11.10
CA GLY A 306 -20.33 5.74 -11.92
C GLY A 306 -20.03 6.71 -13.07
N HIS A 307 -18.82 7.27 -13.14
CA HIS A 307 -18.39 8.18 -14.21
C HIS A 307 -17.69 7.43 -15.35
N LYS A 308 -18.01 7.82 -16.58
CA LYS A 308 -17.29 7.34 -17.77
C LYS A 308 -16.09 8.24 -18.02
N LEU A 309 -14.91 7.71 -17.82
CA LEU A 309 -13.66 8.43 -18.06
C LEU A 309 -12.98 7.92 -19.33
N THR A 310 -12.32 8.84 -20.02
CA THR A 310 -11.48 8.51 -21.19
C THR A 310 -10.05 8.95 -20.91
N GLY A 311 -9.11 8.00 -21.12
CA GLY A 311 -7.67 8.24 -20.95
C GLY A 311 -7.05 9.11 -22.01
N PRO A 312 -5.73 9.21 -21.99
CA PRO A 312 -4.79 8.29 -21.33
C PRO A 312 -4.82 8.32 -19.81
N PHE A 313 -4.54 7.15 -19.22
CA PHE A 313 -4.38 7.02 -17.77
C PHE A 313 -2.93 6.63 -17.43
N ALA A 314 -2.48 7.08 -16.27
CA ALA A 314 -1.33 6.53 -15.55
C ALA A 314 -1.85 5.94 -14.25
N GLY A 315 -1.98 4.61 -14.22
CA GLY A 315 -2.63 3.88 -13.15
C GLY A 315 -4.16 3.82 -13.25
N LEU A 316 -4.75 2.83 -12.56
CA LEU A 316 -6.19 2.75 -12.29
C LEU A 316 -6.41 2.36 -10.83
N PRO A 317 -7.35 3.01 -10.14
CA PRO A 317 -7.69 2.65 -8.76
C PRO A 317 -8.51 1.37 -8.71
N SER A 318 -8.57 0.75 -7.53
CA SER A 318 -9.61 -0.22 -7.23
C SER A 318 -10.89 0.51 -6.79
N ASP A 319 -12.02 -0.10 -7.13
CA ASP A 319 -13.36 0.27 -6.65
C ASP A 319 -13.78 -0.50 -5.38
N GLY A 320 -12.83 -1.16 -4.74
CA GLY A 320 -13.10 -2.13 -3.68
C GLY A 320 -12.48 -1.81 -2.34
N SER A 321 -12.78 -2.67 -1.37
CA SER A 321 -12.32 -2.58 0.02
C SER A 321 -10.82 -2.82 0.24
N ILE A 322 -10.06 -3.12 -0.82
CA ILE A 322 -8.62 -3.34 -0.79
C ILE A 322 -7.94 -2.17 -1.49
N HIS A 323 -7.03 -1.51 -0.81
CA HIS A 323 -6.18 -0.52 -1.45
C HIS A 323 -5.32 -1.24 -2.50
N ALA A 324 -5.66 -1.06 -3.76
CA ALA A 324 -4.98 -1.69 -4.89
C ALA A 324 -5.03 -0.78 -6.12
N THR A 325 -4.01 -0.87 -6.96
CA THR A 325 -3.91 -0.11 -8.21
C THR A 325 -3.44 -0.99 -9.36
N VAL A 326 -3.82 -0.63 -10.58
CA VAL A 326 -3.11 -1.09 -11.78
C VAL A 326 -2.02 -0.08 -12.10
N ASN A 327 -0.78 -0.54 -12.15
CA ASN A 327 0.38 0.29 -12.42
C ASN A 327 0.76 0.17 -13.91
N GLU A 328 -0.10 0.70 -14.78
CA GLU A 328 0.03 0.63 -16.23
C GLU A 328 -0.35 1.96 -16.89
N PHE A 329 0.25 2.26 -18.04
CA PHE A 329 -0.27 3.30 -18.93
C PHE A 329 -1.36 2.74 -19.83
N ILE A 330 -2.48 3.44 -19.94
CA ILE A 330 -3.68 2.96 -20.64
C ILE A 330 -4.24 4.06 -21.55
N PRO A 331 -4.23 3.90 -22.88
CA PRO A 331 -3.56 2.79 -23.57
C PRO A 331 -2.03 2.88 -23.50
N ARG A 332 -1.33 1.77 -23.64
CA ARG A 332 0.14 1.76 -23.68
C ARG A 332 0.73 2.48 -24.91
N ARG A 333 -0.06 2.61 -25.98
CA ARG A 333 0.31 3.32 -27.21
C ARG A 333 -0.63 4.49 -27.45
N ILE A 334 -0.04 5.68 -27.58
CA ILE A 334 -0.74 6.93 -27.88
C ILE A 334 -0.30 7.41 -29.25
N GLU A 335 -1.24 7.89 -30.08
CA GLU A 335 -0.94 8.60 -31.34
C GLU A 335 -1.33 10.06 -31.19
N ALA A 336 -0.44 10.97 -31.62
CA ALA A 336 -0.63 12.40 -31.52
C ALA A 336 0.03 13.10 -32.73
N LYS A 337 -0.29 14.37 -32.93
CA LYS A 337 0.47 15.26 -33.84
C LYS A 337 1.49 16.07 -33.05
N ALA A 338 2.53 16.54 -33.74
CA ALA A 338 3.51 17.42 -33.10
C ALA A 338 2.82 18.68 -32.53
N GLY A 339 3.07 18.94 -31.24
CA GLY A 339 2.48 20.06 -30.51
C GLY A 339 1.07 19.81 -29.93
N ASP A 340 0.41 18.69 -30.25
CA ASP A 340 -0.87 18.36 -29.62
C ASP A 340 -0.70 18.07 -28.12
N PRO A 341 -1.65 18.50 -27.28
CA PRO A 341 -1.63 18.17 -25.85
C PRO A 341 -1.93 16.69 -25.64
N ILE A 342 -1.11 16.03 -24.86
CA ILE A 342 -1.29 14.66 -24.39
C ILE A 342 -1.52 14.75 -22.88
N THR A 343 -2.72 14.41 -22.42
CA THR A 343 -3.13 14.59 -21.03
C THR A 343 -3.42 13.23 -20.38
N TRP A 344 -2.60 12.86 -19.41
CA TRP A 344 -2.85 11.66 -18.57
C TRP A 344 -3.69 12.03 -17.37
N LYS A 345 -4.62 11.15 -17.02
CA LYS A 345 -5.22 11.10 -15.69
C LYS A 345 -4.34 10.19 -14.82
N VAL A 346 -3.63 10.80 -13.89
CA VAL A 346 -2.69 10.10 -13.01
C VAL A 346 -3.43 9.66 -11.75
N VAL A 347 -3.53 8.36 -11.55
CA VAL A 347 -4.21 7.74 -10.40
C VAL A 347 -3.22 6.90 -9.61
N GLY A 348 -3.00 7.24 -8.35
CA GLY A 348 -1.94 6.68 -7.53
C GLY A 348 -0.61 7.42 -7.72
N ASN A 349 0.46 6.87 -7.17
CA ASN A 349 1.78 7.49 -7.15
C ASN A 349 2.61 7.09 -8.38
N HIS A 350 2.67 7.95 -9.39
CA HIS A 350 3.34 7.65 -10.65
C HIS A 350 4.25 8.79 -11.12
N THR A 351 5.18 8.45 -12.03
CA THR A 351 5.92 9.44 -12.81
C THR A 351 5.60 9.27 -14.31
N ILE A 352 5.69 10.35 -15.07
CA ILE A 352 5.72 10.34 -16.54
C ILE A 352 7.11 10.80 -16.95
N SER A 353 7.91 9.85 -17.43
CA SER A 353 9.33 10.10 -17.69
C SER A 353 9.73 9.63 -19.07
N PHE A 354 10.45 10.48 -19.80
CA PHE A 354 10.96 10.22 -21.14
C PHE A 354 12.47 10.03 -21.12
N ASP A 355 12.99 9.32 -22.14
CA ASP A 355 14.42 9.03 -22.33
C ASP A 355 15.08 8.49 -21.04
N VAL A 356 14.40 7.52 -20.42
CA VAL A 356 14.81 6.92 -19.15
C VAL A 356 16.04 6.04 -19.38
N PRO A 357 17.22 6.39 -18.80
CA PRO A 357 18.46 5.68 -19.10
C PRO A 357 18.52 4.28 -18.46
N ALA A 358 17.82 4.10 -17.34
CA ALA A 358 17.71 2.85 -16.60
C ALA A 358 16.60 2.95 -15.57
N TYR A 359 16.11 1.80 -15.11
CA TYR A 359 15.20 1.76 -13.97
C TYR A 359 15.85 2.33 -12.70
N LEU A 360 15.13 3.18 -12.00
CA LEU A 360 15.57 3.83 -10.78
C LEU A 360 14.72 3.33 -9.59
N PRO A 361 15.31 2.65 -8.60
CA PRO A 361 14.54 2.24 -7.41
C PRO A 361 14.11 3.46 -6.60
N ILE A 362 12.91 3.39 -6.02
CA ILE A 362 12.34 4.47 -5.19
C ILE A 362 13.19 4.76 -3.95
N LEU A 363 13.84 3.73 -3.40
CA LEU A 363 14.72 3.84 -2.25
C LEU A 363 16.18 3.54 -2.62
N ARG A 364 17.09 4.23 -1.97
CA ARG A 364 18.54 3.96 -1.98
C ARG A 364 18.94 3.28 -0.69
N PHE A 365 19.66 2.17 -0.81
CA PHE A 365 20.18 1.41 0.30
C PHE A 365 21.66 1.70 0.49
N SER A 366 22.06 2.14 1.67
CA SER A 366 23.44 2.23 2.09
C SER A 366 23.65 1.43 3.38
N PRO A 367 24.91 1.11 3.75
CA PRO A 367 25.18 0.43 5.02
C PRO A 367 24.82 1.22 6.27
N LYS A 368 24.60 2.53 6.14
CA LYS A 368 24.30 3.44 7.25
C LYS A 368 22.84 3.85 7.30
N GLU A 369 22.23 4.03 6.14
CA GLU A 369 20.89 4.61 6.02
C GLU A 369 20.16 4.14 4.74
N ILE A 370 18.86 4.21 4.79
CA ILE A 370 17.97 4.06 3.63
C ILE A 370 17.37 5.43 3.38
N THR A 371 17.43 5.90 2.14
CA THR A 371 16.94 7.23 1.76
C THR A 371 16.07 7.15 0.51
N TYR A 372 15.24 8.17 0.29
CA TYR A 372 14.58 8.33 -0.99
C TYR A 372 15.59 8.54 -2.12
N ASN A 373 15.25 8.05 -3.29
CA ASN A 373 16.04 8.30 -4.49
C ASN A 373 15.61 9.64 -5.11
N PRO A 374 16.39 10.71 -4.98
CA PRO A 374 16.01 12.02 -5.49
C PRO A 374 15.84 12.06 -7.03
N LYS A 375 16.39 11.07 -7.74
CA LYS A 375 16.16 10.97 -9.19
C LYS A 375 14.78 10.45 -9.58
N VAL A 376 14.09 9.78 -8.65
CA VAL A 376 12.71 9.31 -8.82
C VAL A 376 11.73 10.36 -8.34
N HIS A 377 11.99 10.94 -7.17
CA HIS A 377 11.12 11.95 -6.57
C HIS A 377 11.26 13.31 -7.24
N GLY A 378 12.46 13.64 -7.74
CA GLY A 378 12.74 14.92 -8.35
C GLY A 378 12.27 15.02 -9.80
N ILE A 379 11.95 16.23 -10.18
CA ILE A 379 11.69 16.61 -11.57
C ILE A 379 13.01 16.70 -12.36
N ALA A 380 12.96 16.46 -13.66
CA ALA A 380 14.12 16.52 -14.54
C ALA A 380 13.77 17.05 -15.92
N GLY A 381 14.79 17.52 -16.66
CA GLY A 381 14.66 17.94 -18.05
C GLY A 381 13.85 19.23 -18.27
N GLY A 382 13.70 20.05 -17.21
CA GLY A 382 12.92 21.28 -17.29
C GLY A 382 11.42 21.07 -17.15
N ALA A 383 10.98 19.88 -16.75
CA ALA A 383 9.61 19.67 -16.33
C ALA A 383 9.31 20.56 -15.11
N PRO A 384 8.23 21.35 -15.12
CA PRO A 384 7.88 22.15 -13.96
C PRO A 384 7.35 21.29 -12.82
N GLU A 385 7.49 21.78 -11.60
CA GLU A 385 6.97 21.13 -10.42
C GLU A 385 5.45 21.18 -10.38
N VAL A 386 4.81 20.03 -10.15
CA VAL A 386 3.37 19.99 -9.90
C VAL A 386 3.11 20.62 -8.55
N PRO A 387 2.30 21.69 -8.46
CA PRO A 387 2.01 22.32 -7.19
C PRO A 387 1.24 21.34 -6.27
N PRO A 388 1.40 21.46 -4.95
CA PRO A 388 0.59 20.71 -4.00
C PRO A 388 -0.90 21.03 -4.23
N GLN A 389 -1.74 20.02 -4.02
CA GLN A 389 -3.19 20.20 -4.08
C GLN A 389 -3.63 21.11 -2.92
N ASP A 390 -4.59 22.01 -3.20
CA ASP A 390 -5.28 22.75 -2.16
C ASP A 390 -6.14 21.76 -1.35
N GLU A 391 -5.98 21.74 -0.04
CA GLU A 391 -6.71 20.85 0.87
C GLU A 391 -8.25 21.01 0.75
N ASN A 392 -8.72 22.15 0.23
CA ASN A 392 -10.14 22.44 0.02
C ASN A 392 -10.61 22.17 -1.41
N ASP A 393 -9.72 21.79 -2.33
CA ASP A 393 -10.07 21.45 -3.72
C ASP A 393 -10.10 19.94 -3.89
N HIS A 394 -11.29 19.36 -3.84
CA HIS A 394 -11.54 17.93 -4.05
C HIS A 394 -11.76 17.57 -5.53
N GLY A 395 -11.53 18.52 -6.44
CA GLY A 395 -11.59 18.30 -7.88
C GLY A 395 -10.26 17.82 -8.47
N PRO A 396 -10.28 17.25 -9.69
CA PRO A 396 -9.04 16.84 -10.36
C PRO A 396 -8.19 18.06 -10.69
N GLN A 397 -6.98 18.10 -10.15
CA GLN A 397 -5.99 19.11 -10.50
C GLN A 397 -5.62 19.00 -11.98
N LYS A 398 -5.44 20.14 -12.64
CA LYS A 398 -4.97 20.22 -14.05
C LYS A 398 -3.62 20.92 -14.11
N PHE A 399 -2.65 20.19 -14.63
CA PHE A 399 -1.29 20.68 -14.71
C PHE A 399 -0.75 20.59 -16.13
N ASP A 400 -0.37 21.73 -16.69
CA ASP A 400 0.27 21.82 -18.01
C ASP A 400 1.80 21.90 -17.84
N ALA A 401 2.47 20.80 -18.11
CA ALA A 401 3.93 20.68 -18.02
C ALA A 401 4.70 21.29 -19.20
N GLY A 402 3.98 21.87 -20.17
CA GLY A 402 4.62 22.50 -21.32
C GLY A 402 5.04 21.51 -22.40
N THR A 403 6.22 21.74 -22.99
CA THR A 403 6.67 21.04 -24.19
C THR A 403 7.98 20.32 -23.97
N TYR A 404 7.98 19.01 -24.20
CA TYR A 404 9.17 18.17 -24.30
C TYR A 404 9.73 18.28 -25.73
N ASP A 405 11.00 18.63 -25.87
CA ASP A 405 11.65 18.82 -27.16
C ASP A 405 12.01 17.51 -27.89
N GLY A 406 11.81 16.39 -27.22
CA GLY A 406 12.04 15.04 -27.73
C GLY A 406 13.45 14.51 -27.47
N THR A 407 14.23 15.16 -26.60
CA THR A 407 15.60 14.76 -26.29
C THR A 407 15.91 14.89 -24.81
N GLY A 408 16.72 13.95 -24.29
CA GLY A 408 17.21 13.96 -22.92
C GLY A 408 16.21 13.47 -21.88
N PHE A 409 16.71 13.15 -20.71
CA PHE A 409 15.91 12.67 -19.60
C PHE A 409 14.97 13.76 -19.09
N TRP A 410 13.66 13.47 -19.19
CA TRP A 410 12.58 14.29 -18.65
C TRP A 410 11.80 13.48 -17.64
N SER A 411 11.44 14.04 -16.50
CA SER A 411 10.58 13.41 -15.51
C SER A 411 9.69 14.40 -14.80
N SER A 412 8.43 14.06 -14.65
CA SER A 412 7.46 14.81 -13.83
C SER A 412 7.83 14.82 -12.32
N GLY A 413 8.76 13.97 -11.89
CA GLY A 413 8.86 13.59 -10.49
C GLY A 413 7.68 12.71 -10.08
N LEU A 414 7.64 12.34 -8.80
CA LEU A 414 6.54 11.55 -8.24
C LEU A 414 5.31 12.45 -8.12
N MET A 415 4.22 12.03 -8.77
CA MET A 415 2.92 12.71 -8.72
C MET A 415 1.90 11.79 -8.07
N GLY A 416 0.99 12.39 -7.33
CA GLY A 416 -0.21 11.73 -6.80
C GLY A 416 -1.23 12.78 -6.44
N ALA A 417 -2.50 12.50 -6.64
CA ALA A 417 -3.62 13.33 -6.22
C ALA A 417 -4.89 12.49 -6.09
N ASP A 418 -5.81 12.94 -5.27
CA ASP A 418 -7.14 12.37 -5.11
C ASP A 418 -8.19 13.29 -5.76
N PRO A 419 -9.09 12.82 -6.61
CA PRO A 419 -9.20 11.45 -7.12
C PRO A 419 -8.21 11.13 -8.24
N TYR A 420 -7.67 12.12 -8.95
CA TYR A 420 -6.60 12.02 -9.94
C TYR A 420 -6.04 13.41 -10.31
N LEU A 421 -4.84 13.44 -10.88
CA LEU A 421 -4.22 14.62 -11.47
C LEU A 421 -4.29 14.53 -13.00
N GLU A 422 -4.68 15.59 -13.70
CA GLU A 422 -4.54 15.73 -15.16
C GLU A 422 -3.17 16.35 -15.47
N TYR A 423 -2.23 15.53 -15.98
CA TYR A 423 -0.89 15.95 -16.37
C TYR A 423 -0.77 16.03 -17.88
N THR A 424 -0.50 17.22 -18.41
CA THR A 424 -0.44 17.49 -19.85
C THR A 424 1.00 17.76 -20.30
N VAL A 425 1.43 17.08 -21.36
CA VAL A 425 2.71 17.33 -22.05
C VAL A 425 2.44 17.47 -23.55
N ARG A 426 3.19 18.34 -24.23
CA ARG A 426 3.27 18.40 -25.70
C ARG A 426 4.61 17.86 -26.14
N ILE A 427 4.66 17.23 -27.32
CA ILE A 427 5.91 16.76 -27.91
C ILE A 427 6.15 17.57 -29.19
N ALA A 428 7.29 18.27 -29.26
CA ALA A 428 7.55 19.26 -30.31
C ALA A 428 7.80 18.66 -31.70
N LYS A 429 8.33 17.43 -31.77
CA LYS A 429 8.83 16.85 -33.02
C LYS A 429 8.15 15.53 -33.36
N PRO A 430 7.91 15.22 -34.65
CA PRO A 430 7.52 13.88 -35.07
C PRO A 430 8.56 12.84 -34.65
N GLY A 431 8.07 11.65 -34.26
CA GLY A 431 8.94 10.56 -33.78
C GLY A 431 8.18 9.52 -32.94
N THR A 432 8.91 8.56 -32.45
CA THR A 432 8.40 7.54 -31.52
C THR A 432 9.12 7.67 -30.19
N TYR A 433 8.38 7.94 -29.15
CA TYR A 433 8.89 8.24 -27.82
C TYR A 433 8.43 7.18 -26.83
N ALA A 434 9.38 6.45 -26.25
CA ALA A 434 9.11 5.60 -25.12
C ALA A 434 9.04 6.45 -23.85
N TYR A 435 8.12 6.12 -22.98
CA TYR A 435 8.01 6.74 -21.65
C TYR A 435 7.71 5.68 -20.59
N ALA A 436 8.06 5.97 -19.35
CA ALA A 436 7.94 5.02 -18.25
C ALA A 436 7.60 5.70 -16.92
N CYS A 437 7.02 4.93 -16.00
CA CYS A 437 7.01 5.28 -14.61
C CYS A 437 8.33 4.81 -13.96
N LEU A 438 8.98 5.68 -13.19
CA LEU A 438 10.24 5.34 -12.51
C LEU A 438 10.03 4.46 -11.28
N VAL A 439 8.82 4.48 -10.69
CA VAL A 439 8.47 3.69 -9.51
C VAL A 439 8.13 2.25 -9.90
N HIS A 440 7.32 2.06 -10.96
CA HIS A 440 6.73 0.78 -11.32
C HIS A 440 7.43 0.17 -12.56
N PRO A 441 8.28 -0.84 -12.40
CA PRO A 441 9.22 -1.29 -13.45
C PRO A 441 8.57 -1.77 -14.75
N LYS A 442 7.33 -2.27 -14.69
CA LYS A 442 6.58 -2.78 -15.86
C LYS A 442 5.73 -1.72 -16.54
N MET A 443 5.60 -0.54 -15.96
CA MET A 443 4.75 0.55 -16.44
C MET A 443 5.47 1.34 -17.52
N ILE A 444 5.34 0.88 -18.75
CA ILE A 444 6.00 1.45 -19.94
C ILE A 444 4.96 1.74 -21.02
N GLY A 445 5.07 2.89 -21.65
CA GLY A 445 4.23 3.32 -22.75
C GLY A 445 5.03 3.85 -23.95
N GLN A 446 4.31 4.11 -25.03
CA GLN A 446 4.87 4.65 -26.28
C GLN A 446 3.95 5.71 -26.87
N ILE A 447 4.52 6.81 -27.32
CA ILE A 447 3.82 7.85 -28.06
C ILE A 447 4.38 7.91 -29.48
N VAL A 448 3.50 7.86 -30.47
CA VAL A 448 3.84 8.07 -31.87
C VAL A 448 3.34 9.43 -32.31
N VAL A 449 4.24 10.34 -32.54
CA VAL A 449 3.97 11.71 -32.98
C VAL A 449 4.19 11.82 -34.50
N ARG A 450 3.18 12.34 -35.20
CA ARG A 450 3.20 12.53 -36.65
C ARG A 450 3.25 14.02 -37.04
#